data_857358111f229c3dcb21dc5cd830970a
#
_entry.id   857358111f229c3dcb21dc5cd830970a
#
_cell.length_a   1.000
_cell.length_b   1.000
_cell.length_c   1.000
_cell.angle_alpha   90.00
_cell.angle_beta   90.00
_cell.angle_gamma   90.00
#
_symmetry.space_group_name_H-M   'P 1'
#
loop_
_entity.id
_entity.type
_entity.pdbx_description
1 polymer ?
#
loop_
_entity_poly.entity_id
_entity_poly.type
_entity_poly.pdbx_seq_one_letter_code
_entity_poly.pdbx_strand_id
1 'polypeptide(L)'
;METLTAVLATARQTVAQLDDLSLAGLPLPQRDEAVLVLGLLGALAVTALLARSVLRHRPGRMQMVLPAVLSAAITRRSTLAPIRHAPFLLFLAGLPFLAVAIGDPHTALIEERATYPGHRIAILIDASLSMDSSFATNQLGWGNTYLANVSAADYFVRRRMEGSHRDLVSLVQFGGEAYIVTPFTNDYENILLSIGLIGTPEEFDRFPDHGTLIMRAVSRGVELFRTFDFLSAQGNLMVIFSDGQDTHAIYEGQSIDDILEEAADNAIPVYFIRTAYNQDLGDVLPDITWKLAVEKTGGRFYPAADEAAILQAVHEIDALSAGEIEVTQYVAHQPRFSPFALIAVGLWSLAAVGGLGLKQLRRFP
;
A
#
# COMPACT_ATOMS: atom_id res chain seq x y z
N MET A 1 -34.83 11.96 -8.10
CA MET A 1 -34.17 13.06 -7.33
C MET A 1 -32.74 12.70 -6.95
N GLU A 2 -32.44 11.46 -6.58
CA GLU A 2 -31.10 11.01 -6.19
C GLU A 2 -30.01 11.17 -7.28
N THR A 3 -30.35 10.96 -8.55
CA THR A 3 -29.41 11.13 -9.67
C THR A 3 -29.01 12.59 -9.88
N LEU A 4 -29.93 13.53 -9.65
CA LEU A 4 -29.64 14.98 -9.80
C LEU A 4 -28.74 15.50 -8.65
N THR A 5 -28.97 15.00 -7.43
CA THR A 5 -28.15 15.34 -6.27
C THR A 5 -26.73 14.76 -6.39
N ALA A 6 -26.60 13.54 -6.93
CA ALA A 6 -25.29 12.94 -7.22
C ALA A 6 -24.52 13.74 -8.29
N VAL A 7 -25.18 14.16 -9.38
CA VAL A 7 -24.55 14.97 -10.43
C VAL A 7 -24.12 16.34 -9.89
N LEU A 8 -24.95 16.98 -9.05
CA LEU A 8 -24.60 18.26 -8.42
C LEU A 8 -23.46 18.15 -7.41
N ALA A 9 -23.41 17.04 -6.66
CA ALA A 9 -22.31 16.76 -5.74
C ALA A 9 -21.00 16.56 -6.51
N THR A 10 -21.01 15.77 -7.59
CA THR A 10 -19.85 15.55 -8.44
C THR A 10 -19.39 16.85 -9.11
N ALA A 11 -20.30 17.67 -9.60
CA ALA A 11 -19.98 18.97 -10.18
C ALA A 11 -19.34 19.94 -9.15
N ARG A 12 -19.88 19.97 -7.92
CA ARG A 12 -19.29 20.76 -6.82
C ARG A 12 -17.87 20.30 -6.46
N GLN A 13 -17.68 19.00 -6.37
CA GLN A 13 -16.37 18.40 -6.08
C GLN A 13 -15.37 18.71 -7.20
N THR A 14 -15.83 18.69 -8.45
CA THR A 14 -14.99 19.00 -9.62
C THR A 14 -14.62 20.50 -9.68
N VAL A 15 -15.54 21.40 -9.27
CA VAL A 15 -15.25 22.84 -9.18
C VAL A 15 -14.25 23.12 -8.05
N ALA A 16 -14.37 22.45 -6.91
CA ALA A 16 -13.38 22.57 -5.83
C ALA A 16 -11.97 22.08 -6.26
N GLN A 17 -11.90 21.12 -7.16
CA GLN A 17 -10.62 20.66 -7.74
C GLN A 17 -9.98 21.71 -8.68
N LEU A 18 -10.73 22.69 -9.19
CA LEU A 18 -10.19 23.77 -10.02
C LEU A 18 -9.38 24.77 -9.21
N ASP A 19 -9.70 24.99 -7.94
CA ASP A 19 -8.99 25.92 -7.06
C ASP A 19 -7.58 25.42 -6.69
N ASP A 20 -7.35 24.11 -6.73
CA ASP A 20 -6.07 23.45 -6.41
C ASP A 20 -5.20 23.12 -7.66
N LEU A 21 -5.62 23.52 -8.85
CA LEU A 21 -4.91 23.22 -10.10
C LEU A 21 -3.68 24.11 -10.30
N SER A 22 -2.52 23.66 -9.82
CA SER A 22 -1.27 24.13 -10.37
C SER A 22 -0.99 23.37 -11.69
N LEU A 23 -1.12 24.05 -12.82
CA LEU A 23 -0.84 23.49 -14.16
C LEU A 23 0.66 23.14 -14.38
N ALA A 24 1.54 23.63 -13.50
CA ALA A 24 2.96 23.38 -13.56
C ALA A 24 3.28 22.00 -12.95
N GLY A 25 3.56 21.01 -13.80
CA GLY A 25 4.10 19.72 -13.37
C GLY A 25 3.08 18.58 -13.22
N LEU A 26 1.90 18.66 -13.83
CA LEU A 26 0.97 17.52 -13.90
C LEU A 26 1.57 16.39 -14.75
N PRO A 27 1.86 15.22 -14.19
CA PRO A 27 2.27 14.07 -14.98
C PRO A 27 1.11 13.59 -15.85
N LEU A 28 1.38 13.41 -17.14
CA LEU A 28 0.45 12.90 -18.14
C LEU A 28 0.92 11.52 -18.60
N PRO A 29 0.55 10.43 -17.93
CA PRO A 29 1.03 9.09 -18.29
C PRO A 29 0.58 8.63 -19.69
N GLN A 30 -0.58 9.10 -20.15
CA GLN A 30 -1.15 8.73 -21.48
C GLN A 30 -1.00 9.82 -22.53
N ARG A 31 0.10 10.59 -22.50
CA ARG A 31 0.35 11.70 -23.43
C ARG A 31 0.32 11.27 -24.90
N ASP A 32 0.81 10.07 -25.21
CA ASP A 32 0.92 9.57 -26.59
C ASP A 32 -0.47 9.28 -27.17
N GLU A 33 -1.38 8.73 -26.38
CA GLU A 33 -2.79 8.53 -26.74
C GLU A 33 -3.52 9.87 -26.92
N ALA A 34 -3.27 10.83 -26.04
CA ALA A 34 -3.83 12.17 -26.16
C ALA A 34 -3.39 12.87 -27.46
N VAL A 35 -2.11 12.76 -27.82
CA VAL A 35 -1.56 13.31 -29.09
C VAL A 35 -2.18 12.62 -30.30
N LEU A 36 -2.34 11.29 -30.25
CA LEU A 36 -2.97 10.51 -31.32
C LEU A 36 -4.44 10.94 -31.54
N VAL A 37 -5.22 11.05 -30.46
CA VAL A 37 -6.62 11.49 -30.54
C VAL A 37 -6.73 12.92 -31.06
N LEU A 38 -5.86 13.84 -30.59
CA LEU A 38 -5.80 15.20 -31.14
C LEU A 38 -5.48 15.22 -32.63
N GLY A 39 -4.52 14.42 -33.05
CA GLY A 39 -4.14 14.28 -34.48
C GLY A 39 -5.31 13.81 -35.31
N LEU A 40 -6.04 12.79 -34.86
CA LEU A 40 -7.23 12.28 -35.54
C LEU A 40 -8.36 13.33 -35.63
N LEU A 41 -8.67 14.00 -34.51
CA LEU A 41 -9.69 15.05 -34.47
C LEU A 41 -9.28 16.26 -35.32
N GLY A 42 -8.00 16.63 -35.32
CA GLY A 42 -7.47 17.67 -36.18
C GLY A 42 -7.58 17.32 -37.66
N ALA A 43 -7.20 16.10 -38.05
CA ALA A 43 -7.35 15.60 -39.40
C ALA A 43 -8.83 15.59 -39.86
N LEU A 44 -9.73 15.16 -38.99
CA LEU A 44 -11.18 15.17 -39.26
C LEU A 44 -11.72 16.60 -39.40
N ALA A 45 -11.27 17.54 -38.59
CA ALA A 45 -11.63 18.96 -38.74
C ALA A 45 -11.13 19.55 -40.06
N VAL A 46 -9.89 19.28 -40.43
CA VAL A 46 -9.30 19.73 -41.70
C VAL A 46 -10.04 19.13 -42.90
N THR A 47 -10.34 17.82 -42.88
CA THR A 47 -11.10 17.15 -43.95
C THR A 47 -12.52 17.71 -44.06
N ALA A 48 -13.18 18.00 -42.92
CA ALA A 48 -14.50 18.63 -42.93
C ALA A 48 -14.48 20.05 -43.51
N LEU A 49 -13.43 20.85 -43.23
CA LEU A 49 -13.23 22.16 -43.80
C LEU A 49 -12.96 22.11 -45.31
N LEU A 50 -12.11 21.17 -45.76
CA LEU A 50 -11.85 20.97 -47.16
C LEU A 50 -13.10 20.53 -47.96
N ALA A 51 -13.83 19.55 -47.41
CA ALA A 51 -15.09 19.09 -47.98
C ALA A 51 -16.10 20.24 -48.07
N ARG A 52 -16.20 21.08 -47.01
CA ARG A 52 -17.06 22.27 -47.05
C ARG A 52 -16.62 23.30 -48.08
N SER A 53 -15.33 23.50 -48.24
CA SER A 53 -14.77 24.38 -49.28
C SER A 53 -15.11 23.90 -50.69
N VAL A 54 -14.89 22.62 -50.99
CA VAL A 54 -15.20 22.01 -52.26
C VAL A 54 -16.71 22.03 -52.57
N LEU A 55 -17.55 21.69 -51.60
CA LEU A 55 -19.01 21.72 -51.74
C LEU A 55 -19.58 23.12 -51.92
N ARG A 56 -18.90 24.17 -51.42
CA ARG A 56 -19.31 25.56 -51.67
C ARG A 56 -18.92 26.08 -53.05
N HIS A 57 -17.95 25.47 -53.71
CA HIS A 57 -17.48 25.85 -55.07
C HIS A 57 -18.29 25.16 -56.18
N ARG A 58 -19.47 24.57 -55.89
CA ARG A 58 -20.35 24.11 -56.95
C ARG A 58 -20.90 25.31 -57.70
N PRO A 59 -20.51 25.50 -59.00
CA PRO A 59 -21.06 26.56 -59.81
C PRO A 59 -22.48 26.14 -60.22
N GLY A 60 -23.46 26.80 -59.69
CA GLY A 60 -24.85 26.46 -59.99
C GLY A 60 -25.96 27.22 -59.23
N ARG A 61 -25.64 28.32 -58.57
CA ARG A 61 -26.70 29.22 -58.13
C ARG A 61 -26.77 30.44 -59.04
N MET A 62 -27.90 30.54 -59.73
CA MET A 62 -28.31 31.72 -60.45
C MET A 62 -27.96 32.98 -59.66
N GLN A 63 -26.95 33.73 -60.11
CA GLN A 63 -26.68 35.06 -59.57
C GLN A 63 -27.82 35.98 -60.03
N MET A 64 -28.75 36.32 -59.13
CA MET A 64 -29.63 37.46 -59.36
C MET A 64 -28.71 38.67 -59.42
N VAL A 65 -28.61 39.28 -60.61
CA VAL A 65 -27.92 40.54 -60.78
C VAL A 65 -28.79 41.63 -60.18
N LEU A 66 -28.54 42.02 -58.94
CA LEU A 66 -29.15 43.18 -58.33
C LEU A 66 -28.57 44.48 -58.91
N PRO A 67 -29.43 45.50 -59.19
CA PRO A 67 -28.96 46.79 -59.69
C PRO A 67 -27.91 47.40 -58.78
N ALA A 68 -26.85 48.02 -59.38
CA ALA A 68 -25.67 48.55 -58.67
C ALA A 68 -25.99 49.58 -57.55
N VAL A 69 -27.13 50.19 -57.56
CA VAL A 69 -27.57 51.19 -56.60
C VAL A 69 -27.93 50.56 -55.22
N LEU A 70 -28.31 49.31 -55.17
CA LEU A 70 -28.63 48.61 -53.93
C LEU A 70 -27.39 47.94 -53.31
N SER A 71 -26.34 47.74 -54.07
CA SER A 71 -25.14 47.07 -53.57
C SER A 71 -24.33 47.90 -52.56
N ALA A 72 -24.38 49.26 -52.64
CA ALA A 72 -23.61 50.13 -51.74
C ALA A 72 -24.21 50.25 -50.33
N ALA A 73 -25.54 50.02 -50.19
CA ALA A 73 -26.22 50.09 -48.91
C ALA A 73 -26.11 48.77 -48.11
N ILE A 74 -25.86 47.66 -48.79
CA ILE A 74 -25.87 46.31 -48.20
C ILE A 74 -24.43 45.89 -47.77
N THR A 75 -23.41 46.58 -48.21
CA THR A 75 -22.00 46.27 -47.89
C THR A 75 -21.51 46.82 -46.54
N ARG A 76 -22.39 47.29 -45.63
CA ARG A 76 -21.99 47.47 -44.23
C ARG A 76 -21.58 46.11 -43.70
N ARG A 77 -20.25 45.89 -43.61
CA ARG A 77 -19.72 44.74 -42.90
C ARG A 77 -20.30 44.69 -41.51
N SER A 78 -21.27 43.77 -41.31
CA SER A 78 -21.85 43.58 -40.01
C SER A 78 -20.70 43.29 -39.00
N THR A 79 -20.64 44.08 -37.96
CA THR A 79 -19.70 43.86 -36.83
C THR A 79 -19.95 42.48 -36.21
N LEU A 80 -21.05 41.85 -36.50
CA LEU A 80 -21.45 40.53 -36.05
C LEU A 80 -20.93 39.38 -36.98
N ALA A 81 -20.27 39.73 -38.09
CA ALA A 81 -19.75 38.75 -39.04
C ALA A 81 -18.78 37.69 -38.42
N PRO A 82 -17.94 37.98 -37.43
CA PRO A 82 -17.12 37.01 -36.76
C PRO A 82 -17.92 36.01 -35.89
N ILE A 83 -19.09 36.38 -35.35
CA ILE A 83 -19.92 35.52 -34.49
C ILE A 83 -20.36 34.26 -35.20
N ARG A 84 -20.49 34.26 -36.52
CA ARG A 84 -20.85 33.06 -37.29
C ARG A 84 -19.77 31.97 -37.20
N HIS A 85 -18.54 32.31 -36.83
CA HIS A 85 -17.44 31.37 -36.66
C HIS A 85 -17.28 30.93 -35.18
N ALA A 86 -17.98 31.56 -34.25
CA ALA A 86 -17.93 31.27 -32.83
C ALA A 86 -18.12 29.77 -32.50
N PRO A 87 -19.11 29.05 -33.08
CA PRO A 87 -19.26 27.61 -32.80
C PRO A 87 -18.03 26.78 -33.20
N PHE A 88 -17.37 27.14 -34.31
CA PHE A 88 -16.16 26.46 -34.73
C PHE A 88 -14.96 26.80 -33.82
N LEU A 89 -14.84 28.05 -33.42
CA LEU A 89 -13.78 28.47 -32.49
C LEU A 89 -13.95 27.83 -31.11
N LEU A 90 -15.19 27.73 -30.62
CA LEU A 90 -15.49 27.03 -29.37
C LEU A 90 -15.17 25.54 -29.44
N PHE A 91 -15.49 24.89 -30.57
CA PHE A 91 -15.11 23.50 -30.78
C PHE A 91 -13.58 23.33 -30.77
N LEU A 92 -12.85 24.18 -31.48
CA LEU A 92 -11.39 24.14 -31.53
C LEU A 92 -10.77 24.41 -30.13
N ALA A 93 -11.34 25.33 -29.36
CA ALA A 93 -10.88 25.64 -28.01
C ALA A 93 -11.10 24.49 -27.02
N GLY A 94 -12.08 23.61 -27.26
CA GLY A 94 -12.32 22.42 -26.44
C GLY A 94 -11.30 21.29 -26.64
N LEU A 95 -10.63 21.24 -27.81
CA LEU A 95 -9.70 20.15 -28.14
C LEU A 95 -8.51 20.02 -27.17
N PRO A 96 -7.80 21.09 -26.78
CA PRO A 96 -6.71 20.99 -25.83
C PRO A 96 -7.16 20.47 -24.47
N PHE A 97 -8.34 20.87 -24.01
CA PHE A 97 -8.88 20.39 -22.74
C PHE A 97 -9.23 18.88 -22.80
N LEU A 98 -9.80 18.43 -23.92
CA LEU A 98 -10.02 17.01 -24.15
C LEU A 98 -8.70 16.24 -24.19
N ALA A 99 -7.67 16.76 -24.83
CA ALA A 99 -6.36 16.11 -24.87
C ALA A 99 -5.75 15.95 -23.48
N VAL A 100 -5.82 17.00 -22.65
CA VAL A 100 -5.36 16.92 -21.26
C VAL A 100 -6.19 15.89 -20.49
N ALA A 101 -7.51 15.84 -20.68
CA ALA A 101 -8.38 14.87 -20.03
C ALA A 101 -8.04 13.41 -20.41
N ILE A 102 -7.72 13.15 -21.69
CA ILE A 102 -7.30 11.83 -22.17
C ILE A 102 -5.90 11.49 -21.70
N GLY A 103 -5.02 12.49 -21.55
CA GLY A 103 -3.68 12.31 -20.99
C GLY A 103 -3.68 11.81 -19.54
N ASP A 104 -4.85 11.69 -18.93
CA ASP A 104 -5.09 11.19 -17.57
C ASP A 104 -4.19 11.88 -16.51
N PRO A 105 -4.37 13.21 -16.32
CA PRO A 105 -3.58 13.95 -15.37
C PRO A 105 -3.82 13.43 -13.96
N HIS A 106 -2.73 13.14 -13.24
CA HIS A 106 -2.74 12.70 -11.84
C HIS A 106 -2.09 13.77 -10.96
N THR A 107 -2.43 13.80 -9.68
CA THR A 107 -1.60 14.49 -8.70
C THR A 107 -0.26 13.80 -8.61
N ALA A 108 0.83 14.59 -8.50
CA ALA A 108 2.14 14.01 -8.22
C ALA A 108 2.05 13.12 -6.99
N LEU A 109 2.74 11.97 -7.02
CA LEU A 109 2.96 11.15 -5.83
C LEU A 109 3.58 12.05 -4.77
N ILE A 110 2.84 12.37 -3.74
CA ILE A 110 3.42 12.91 -2.52
C ILE A 110 3.85 11.68 -1.74
N GLU A 111 5.14 11.42 -1.78
CA GLU A 111 5.79 10.45 -0.92
C GLU A 111 5.82 11.09 0.47
N GLU A 112 4.84 10.77 1.30
CA GLU A 112 4.82 11.23 2.68
C GLU A 112 5.56 10.18 3.51
N ARG A 113 6.76 10.54 3.96
CA ARG A 113 7.54 9.72 4.88
C ARG A 113 7.11 10.08 6.29
N ALA A 114 6.42 9.18 6.94
CA ALA A 114 6.05 9.32 8.33
C ALA A 114 6.91 8.37 9.17
N THR A 115 7.66 8.93 10.11
CA THR A 115 8.45 8.16 11.09
C THR A 115 7.63 7.96 12.35
N TYR A 116 7.49 6.72 12.78
CA TYR A 116 6.79 6.35 14.01
C TYR A 116 7.72 5.59 14.95
N PRO A 117 7.64 5.83 16.29
CA PRO A 117 8.35 4.99 17.24
C PRO A 117 7.75 3.58 17.25
N GLY A 118 8.57 2.56 17.05
CA GLY A 118 8.15 1.17 17.02
C GLY A 118 9.28 0.22 16.66
N HIS A 119 8.98 -1.10 16.73
CA HIS A 119 9.91 -2.16 16.35
C HIS A 119 9.29 -3.03 15.26
N ARG A 120 10.14 -3.72 14.50
CA ARG A 120 9.74 -4.94 13.80
C ARG A 120 10.02 -6.12 14.73
N ILE A 121 8.98 -6.82 15.14
CA ILE A 121 9.05 -7.88 16.15
C ILE A 121 8.67 -9.20 15.48
N ALA A 122 9.60 -10.15 15.39
CA ALA A 122 9.29 -11.52 15.02
C ALA A 122 9.14 -12.37 16.28
N ILE A 123 7.97 -12.95 16.48
CA ILE A 123 7.67 -13.87 17.59
C ILE A 123 7.72 -15.28 17.04
N LEU A 124 8.64 -16.10 17.55
CA LEU A 124 8.84 -17.48 17.16
C LEU A 124 8.37 -18.38 18.31
N ILE A 125 7.38 -19.25 18.07
CA ILE A 125 6.81 -20.14 19.07
C ILE A 125 7.11 -21.59 18.69
N ASP A 126 7.77 -22.29 19.57
CA ASP A 126 8.09 -23.70 19.45
C ASP A 126 6.86 -24.56 19.66
N ALA A 127 6.54 -25.41 18.66
CA ALA A 127 5.46 -26.39 18.69
C ALA A 127 5.99 -27.83 18.60
N SER A 128 7.23 -28.05 19.01
CA SER A 128 7.83 -29.38 19.09
C SER A 128 7.16 -30.25 20.15
N LEU A 129 7.36 -31.56 20.04
CA LEU A 129 6.73 -32.53 20.95
C LEU A 129 7.15 -32.34 22.41
N SER A 130 8.37 -31.87 22.69
CA SER A 130 8.86 -31.60 24.04
C SER A 130 8.05 -30.51 24.76
N MET A 131 7.41 -29.61 23.99
CA MET A 131 6.55 -28.56 24.50
C MET A 131 5.22 -29.07 25.10
N ASP A 132 4.89 -30.36 24.92
CA ASP A 132 3.72 -30.99 25.57
C ASP A 132 3.97 -31.31 27.06
N SER A 133 5.14 -30.98 27.59
CA SER A 133 5.44 -31.16 29.00
C SER A 133 4.54 -30.26 29.88
N SER A 134 4.05 -30.82 31.02
CA SER A 134 3.18 -30.07 31.92
C SER A 134 3.92 -28.87 32.52
N PHE A 135 3.28 -27.70 32.47
CA PHE A 135 3.79 -26.46 33.01
C PHE A 135 2.75 -25.79 33.92
N ALA A 136 3.14 -25.54 35.15
CA ALA A 136 2.23 -24.92 36.14
C ALA A 136 2.20 -23.41 35.98
N THR A 137 1.02 -22.85 35.69
CA THR A 137 0.79 -21.40 35.53
C THR A 137 -0.38 -20.96 36.38
N ASN A 138 -0.38 -19.68 36.78
CA ASN A 138 -1.49 -19.00 37.46
C ASN A 138 -2.16 -17.95 36.59
N GLN A 139 -1.40 -17.25 35.75
CA GLN A 139 -1.84 -16.14 34.87
C GLN A 139 -1.78 -16.51 33.40
N LEU A 140 -0.78 -17.30 32.99
CA LEU A 140 -0.66 -17.83 31.65
C LEU A 140 -1.55 -19.07 31.49
N GLY A 141 -1.87 -19.44 30.24
CA GLY A 141 -2.80 -20.53 29.94
C GLY A 141 -2.42 -21.86 30.61
N TRP A 142 -3.41 -22.58 31.11
CA TRP A 142 -3.24 -23.87 31.77
C TRP A 142 -2.95 -24.99 30.76
N GLY A 143 -2.06 -25.90 31.13
CA GLY A 143 -1.82 -27.12 30.39
C GLY A 143 -0.35 -27.49 30.26
N ASN A 144 0.20 -27.31 29.08
CA ASN A 144 1.58 -27.65 28.75
C ASN A 144 2.44 -26.38 28.50
N THR A 145 3.73 -26.60 28.31
CA THR A 145 4.71 -25.54 28.05
C THR A 145 4.35 -24.74 26.80
N TYR A 146 3.80 -25.41 25.76
CA TYR A 146 3.35 -24.76 24.53
C TYR A 146 2.28 -23.69 24.82
N LEU A 147 1.21 -24.06 25.51
CA LEU A 147 0.13 -23.12 25.84
C LEU A 147 0.60 -21.98 26.75
N ALA A 148 1.54 -22.24 27.65
CA ALA A 148 2.14 -21.20 28.46
C ALA A 148 2.92 -20.19 27.60
N ASN A 149 3.69 -20.65 26.61
CA ASN A 149 4.43 -19.80 25.68
C ASN A 149 3.53 -19.01 24.73
N VAL A 150 2.46 -19.64 24.19
CA VAL A 150 1.44 -18.94 23.39
C VAL A 150 0.78 -17.85 24.20
N SER A 151 0.42 -18.12 25.49
CA SER A 151 -0.18 -17.14 26.37
C SER A 151 0.80 -16.01 26.73
N ALA A 152 2.09 -16.32 26.87
CA ALA A 152 3.12 -15.30 27.08
C ALA A 152 3.29 -14.38 25.86
N ALA A 153 3.20 -14.94 24.65
CA ALA A 153 3.21 -14.18 23.41
C ALA A 153 1.94 -13.29 23.29
N ASP A 154 0.75 -13.81 23.63
CA ASP A 154 -0.49 -13.02 23.71
C ASP A 154 -0.34 -11.86 24.69
N TYR A 155 0.16 -12.12 25.88
CA TYR A 155 0.41 -11.10 26.91
C TYR A 155 1.38 -10.03 26.41
N PHE A 156 2.48 -10.43 25.74
CA PHE A 156 3.45 -9.50 25.16
C PHE A 156 2.81 -8.58 24.11
N VAL A 157 2.06 -9.15 23.17
CA VAL A 157 1.40 -8.39 22.09
C VAL A 157 0.36 -7.41 22.66
N ARG A 158 -0.43 -7.82 23.68
CA ARG A 158 -1.40 -6.93 24.34
C ARG A 158 -0.72 -5.74 25.00
N ARG A 159 0.40 -5.98 25.69
CA ARG A 159 1.18 -4.89 26.28
C ARG A 159 1.70 -3.92 25.23
N ARG A 160 2.18 -4.42 24.10
CA ARG A 160 2.64 -3.57 22.97
C ARG A 160 1.48 -2.77 22.39
N MET A 161 0.29 -3.36 22.27
CA MET A 161 -0.92 -2.70 21.78
C MET A 161 -1.38 -1.55 22.73
N GLU A 162 -1.25 -1.74 24.04
CA GLU A 162 -1.59 -0.72 25.04
C GLU A 162 -0.57 0.42 25.11
N GLY A 163 0.64 0.20 24.59
CA GLY A 163 1.71 1.18 24.55
C GLY A 163 1.51 2.27 23.49
N SER A 164 2.47 3.19 23.42
CA SER A 164 2.51 4.27 22.42
C SER A 164 3.22 3.90 21.12
N HIS A 165 3.73 2.67 21.03
CA HIS A 165 4.52 2.18 19.91
C HIS A 165 3.62 1.67 18.78
N ARG A 166 4.09 1.85 17.54
CA ARG A 166 3.44 1.27 16.35
C ARG A 166 4.32 0.16 15.78
N ASP A 167 4.34 -0.96 16.50
CA ASP A 167 5.16 -2.08 16.10
C ASP A 167 4.58 -2.80 14.88
N LEU A 168 5.47 -3.40 14.10
CA LEU A 168 5.14 -4.39 13.10
C LEU A 168 5.47 -5.76 13.70
N VAL A 169 4.44 -6.55 13.96
CA VAL A 169 4.59 -7.86 14.60
C VAL A 169 4.37 -8.96 13.57
N SER A 170 5.19 -9.99 13.62
CA SER A 170 5.05 -11.22 12.86
C SER A 170 5.00 -12.41 13.82
N LEU A 171 4.23 -13.44 13.46
CA LEU A 171 4.10 -14.69 14.20
C LEU A 171 4.60 -15.84 13.37
N VAL A 172 5.54 -16.59 13.91
CA VAL A 172 6.10 -17.82 13.33
C VAL A 172 5.91 -18.97 14.31
N GLN A 173 5.37 -20.07 13.85
CA GLN A 173 5.29 -21.33 14.61
C GLN A 173 6.27 -22.32 14.02
N PHE A 174 7.02 -23.01 14.85
CA PHE A 174 8.04 -23.94 14.35
C PHE A 174 8.10 -25.24 15.14
N GLY A 175 8.64 -26.23 14.46
CA GLY A 175 9.03 -27.53 14.97
C GLY A 175 10.25 -28.00 14.19
N GLY A 176 10.18 -29.07 13.42
CA GLY A 176 11.19 -29.42 12.43
C GLY A 176 11.17 -28.49 11.21
N GLU A 177 10.02 -27.90 10.90
CA GLU A 177 9.84 -26.84 9.91
C GLU A 177 9.35 -25.54 10.57
N ALA A 178 9.57 -24.39 9.91
CA ALA A 178 9.13 -23.08 10.39
C ALA A 178 8.05 -22.49 9.46
N TYR A 179 6.89 -22.19 10.03
CA TYR A 179 5.71 -21.70 9.33
C TYR A 179 5.40 -20.26 9.75
N ILE A 180 5.33 -19.36 8.78
CA ILE A 180 4.90 -17.97 9.02
C ILE A 180 3.38 -17.99 9.15
N VAL A 181 2.87 -17.85 10.37
CA VAL A 181 1.42 -17.78 10.67
C VAL A 181 0.88 -16.42 10.24
N THR A 182 1.59 -15.35 10.59
CA THR A 182 1.25 -13.98 10.21
C THR A 182 2.53 -13.23 9.87
N PRO A 183 2.63 -12.64 8.66
CA PRO A 183 3.75 -11.78 8.28
C PRO A 183 3.71 -10.46 9.06
N PHE A 184 4.74 -9.61 8.92
CA PHE A 184 4.79 -8.32 9.60
C PHE A 184 3.56 -7.45 9.32
N THR A 185 2.83 -7.12 10.37
CA THR A 185 1.65 -6.24 10.33
C THR A 185 1.55 -5.43 11.62
N ASN A 186 0.91 -4.27 11.55
CA ASN A 186 0.52 -3.46 12.72
C ASN A 186 -0.93 -3.71 13.14
N ASP A 187 -1.60 -4.68 12.53
CA ASP A 187 -2.94 -5.12 12.93
C ASP A 187 -2.84 -6.07 14.13
N TYR A 188 -2.77 -5.49 15.32
CA TYR A 188 -2.67 -6.25 16.56
C TYR A 188 -3.85 -7.20 16.80
N GLU A 189 -5.05 -6.83 16.34
CA GLU A 189 -6.24 -7.68 16.49
C GLU A 189 -6.10 -8.97 15.67
N ASN A 190 -5.56 -8.85 14.46
CA ASN A 190 -5.27 -10.02 13.62
C ASN A 190 -4.16 -10.90 14.23
N ILE A 191 -3.11 -10.29 14.80
CA ILE A 191 -2.06 -11.05 15.50
C ILE A 191 -2.65 -11.79 16.70
N LEU A 192 -3.42 -11.13 17.55
CA LEU A 192 -4.06 -11.75 18.72
C LEU A 192 -5.04 -12.86 18.32
N LEU A 193 -5.80 -12.66 17.22
CA LEU A 193 -6.64 -13.70 16.66
C LEU A 193 -5.80 -14.92 16.22
N SER A 194 -4.70 -14.70 15.53
CA SER A 194 -3.78 -15.75 15.07
C SER A 194 -3.17 -16.50 16.25
N ILE A 195 -2.73 -15.80 17.30
CA ILE A 195 -2.23 -16.39 18.54
C ILE A 195 -3.34 -17.23 19.21
N GLY A 196 -4.56 -16.71 19.26
CA GLY A 196 -5.71 -17.44 19.83
C GLY A 196 -6.06 -18.70 19.05
N LEU A 197 -5.91 -18.69 17.72
CA LEU A 197 -6.15 -19.85 16.88
C LEU A 197 -5.12 -20.96 17.10
N ILE A 198 -3.83 -20.64 17.17
CA ILE A 198 -2.78 -21.65 17.44
C ILE A 198 -2.75 -22.08 18.91
N GLY A 199 -3.30 -21.27 19.81
CA GLY A 199 -3.26 -21.46 21.27
C GLY A 199 -4.29 -22.45 21.81
N THR A 200 -4.61 -23.51 21.05
CA THR A 200 -5.52 -24.57 21.50
C THR A 200 -4.82 -25.92 21.50
N PRO A 201 -5.16 -26.84 22.41
CA PRO A 201 -4.59 -28.20 22.41
C PRO A 201 -4.81 -28.91 21.07
N GLU A 202 -6.00 -28.73 20.47
CA GLU A 202 -6.36 -29.37 19.22
C GLU A 202 -5.49 -28.90 18.04
N GLU A 203 -5.11 -27.63 18.00
CA GLU A 203 -4.23 -27.08 16.96
C GLU A 203 -2.77 -27.46 17.21
N PHE A 204 -2.35 -27.56 18.47
CA PHE A 204 -1.04 -28.13 18.81
C PHE A 204 -0.92 -29.57 18.29
N ASP A 205 -1.91 -30.44 18.57
CA ASP A 205 -1.93 -31.84 18.11
C ASP A 205 -1.97 -31.95 16.58
N ARG A 206 -2.51 -30.97 15.89
CA ARG A 206 -2.58 -30.92 14.41
C ARG A 206 -1.34 -30.34 13.75
N PHE A 207 -0.42 -29.79 14.54
CA PHE A 207 0.78 -29.22 13.98
C PHE A 207 1.55 -30.28 13.16
N PRO A 208 1.94 -30.00 11.90
CA PRO A 208 2.34 -31.04 10.97
C PRO A 208 3.71 -31.66 11.26
N ASP A 209 4.55 -30.98 12.03
CA ASP A 209 5.93 -31.43 12.28
C ASP A 209 6.41 -31.04 13.69
N HIS A 210 6.33 -31.98 14.59
CA HIS A 210 6.74 -31.84 15.99
C HIS A 210 8.25 -32.08 16.25
N GLY A 211 9.11 -32.07 15.22
CA GLY A 211 10.54 -32.00 15.40
C GLY A 211 10.98 -30.72 16.11
N THR A 212 12.27 -30.59 16.43
CA THR A 212 12.82 -29.36 17.02
C THR A 212 14.02 -28.90 16.22
N LEU A 213 13.91 -27.78 15.51
CA LEU A 213 14.97 -27.13 14.75
C LEU A 213 14.93 -25.61 14.94
N ILE A 214 15.47 -25.15 16.08
CA ILE A 214 15.49 -23.72 16.45
C ILE A 214 16.29 -22.91 15.45
N MET A 215 17.42 -23.45 14.97
CA MET A 215 18.26 -22.78 13.97
C MET A 215 17.50 -22.48 12.69
N ARG A 216 16.66 -23.41 12.22
CA ARG A 216 15.78 -23.21 11.06
C ARG A 216 14.77 -22.08 11.30
N ALA A 217 14.19 -22.04 12.50
CA ALA A 217 13.25 -20.99 12.87
C ALA A 217 13.92 -19.61 12.87
N VAL A 218 15.13 -19.51 13.41
CA VAL A 218 15.93 -18.27 13.40
C VAL A 218 16.27 -17.86 11.98
N SER A 219 16.78 -18.76 11.15
CA SER A 219 17.09 -18.50 9.73
C SER A 219 15.84 -18.02 8.98
N ARG A 220 14.68 -18.66 9.19
CA ARG A 220 13.41 -18.24 8.61
C ARG A 220 12.96 -16.86 9.09
N GLY A 221 13.20 -16.55 10.38
CA GLY A 221 12.98 -15.21 10.94
C GLY A 221 13.85 -14.15 10.29
N VAL A 222 15.15 -14.41 10.12
CA VAL A 222 16.08 -13.50 9.43
C VAL A 222 15.63 -13.25 7.98
N GLU A 223 15.28 -14.32 7.26
CA GLU A 223 14.73 -14.20 5.90
C GLU A 223 13.48 -13.32 5.85
N LEU A 224 12.59 -13.44 6.83
CA LEU A 224 11.39 -12.63 6.95
C LEU A 224 11.74 -11.14 7.12
N PHE A 225 12.69 -10.79 7.98
CA PHE A 225 13.17 -9.41 8.13
C PHE A 225 13.75 -8.86 6.83
N ARG A 226 14.54 -9.65 6.10
CA ARG A 226 15.14 -9.26 4.80
C ARG A 226 14.07 -9.07 3.73
N THR A 227 13.06 -9.92 3.69
CA THR A 227 11.95 -9.81 2.73
C THR A 227 11.15 -8.51 2.92
N PHE A 228 11.06 -8.02 4.16
CA PHE A 228 10.35 -6.78 4.52
C PHE A 228 11.28 -5.59 4.75
N ASP A 229 12.50 -5.60 4.21
CA ASP A 229 13.50 -4.54 4.41
C ASP A 229 13.15 -3.20 3.73
N PHE A 230 12.16 -3.18 2.82
CA PHE A 230 11.60 -1.94 2.25
C PHE A 230 10.92 -1.04 3.30
N LEU A 231 10.65 -1.57 4.49
CA LEU A 231 10.22 -0.82 5.65
C LEU A 231 11.49 -0.44 6.43
N SER A 232 12.16 0.66 6.06
CA SER A 232 13.36 1.15 6.75
C SER A 232 13.08 1.25 8.25
N ALA A 233 13.41 0.20 9.00
CA ALA A 233 13.13 0.11 10.42
C ALA A 233 14.45 -0.01 11.19
N GLN A 234 14.70 0.96 12.03
CA GLN A 234 15.68 0.85 13.10
C GLN A 234 14.95 0.31 14.33
N GLY A 235 15.37 -0.84 14.83
CA GLY A 235 14.72 -1.47 15.99
C GLY A 235 14.04 -2.79 15.64
N ASN A 236 14.79 -3.69 15.01
CA ASN A 236 14.39 -5.07 14.84
C ASN A 236 14.56 -5.81 16.17
N LEU A 237 13.71 -6.78 16.42
CA LEU A 237 13.95 -7.76 17.46
C LEU A 237 13.23 -9.08 17.14
N MET A 238 13.86 -10.18 17.53
CA MET A 238 13.31 -11.52 17.40
C MET A 238 13.14 -12.11 18.81
N VAL A 239 11.94 -12.58 19.12
CA VAL A 239 11.66 -13.22 20.42
C VAL A 239 11.36 -14.69 20.17
N ILE A 240 12.10 -15.59 20.80
CA ILE A 240 11.96 -17.04 20.69
C ILE A 240 11.41 -17.57 22.00
N PHE A 241 10.30 -18.31 21.92
CA PHE A 241 9.72 -19.07 23.01
C PHE A 241 9.93 -20.56 22.72
N SER A 242 10.82 -21.23 23.46
CA SER A 242 11.12 -22.65 23.30
C SER A 242 11.66 -23.23 24.58
N ASP A 243 11.54 -24.55 24.77
CA ASP A 243 12.20 -25.27 25.85
C ASP A 243 13.69 -25.59 25.53
N GLY A 244 14.14 -25.20 24.36
CA GLY A 244 15.53 -25.35 23.94
C GLY A 244 15.98 -26.77 23.67
N GLN A 245 15.08 -27.71 23.52
CA GLN A 245 15.41 -29.13 23.32
C GLN A 245 15.81 -29.43 21.87
N ASP A 246 16.74 -28.66 21.31
CA ASP A 246 17.33 -28.91 20.01
C ASP A 246 18.61 -29.74 20.18
N THR A 247 18.70 -30.85 19.47
CA THR A 247 19.86 -31.74 19.44
C THR A 247 20.76 -31.50 18.25
N HIS A 248 20.37 -30.62 17.33
CA HIS A 248 21.09 -30.34 16.09
C HIS A 248 22.13 -29.23 16.31
N ALA A 249 23.39 -29.60 16.34
CA ALA A 249 24.50 -28.64 16.44
C ALA A 249 24.79 -27.93 15.09
N ILE A 250 24.32 -28.48 13.98
CA ILE A 250 24.55 -28.00 12.61
C ILE A 250 23.26 -28.10 11.82
N TYR A 251 22.89 -27.01 11.15
CA TYR A 251 21.77 -26.92 10.22
C TYR A 251 22.29 -26.43 8.85
N GLU A 252 22.06 -27.23 7.78
CA GLU A 252 22.54 -26.92 6.42
C GLU A 252 24.04 -26.56 6.33
N GLY A 253 24.85 -27.17 7.19
CA GLY A 253 26.29 -26.92 7.25
C GLY A 253 26.70 -25.68 8.06
N GLN A 254 25.76 -24.98 8.65
CA GLN A 254 25.98 -23.81 9.52
C GLN A 254 25.83 -24.20 10.99
N SER A 255 26.68 -23.64 11.84
CA SER A 255 26.56 -23.75 13.30
C SER A 255 25.55 -22.73 13.86
N ILE A 256 25.22 -22.87 15.14
CA ILE A 256 24.40 -21.86 15.86
C ILE A 256 25.04 -20.48 15.77
N ASP A 257 26.36 -20.42 15.93
CA ASP A 257 27.11 -19.15 15.86
C ASP A 257 26.96 -18.50 14.46
N ASP A 258 27.07 -19.28 13.38
CA ASP A 258 26.95 -18.75 12.01
C ASP A 258 25.55 -18.17 11.72
N ILE A 259 24.50 -18.87 12.17
CA ILE A 259 23.10 -18.41 11.96
C ILE A 259 22.77 -17.18 12.80
N LEU A 260 23.25 -17.15 14.05
CA LEU A 260 23.05 -15.97 14.90
C LEU A 260 23.95 -14.80 14.51
N GLU A 261 25.11 -15.04 13.91
CA GLU A 261 25.93 -14.01 13.28
C GLU A 261 25.19 -13.38 12.09
N GLU A 262 24.46 -14.17 11.28
CA GLU A 262 23.60 -13.63 10.22
C GLU A 262 22.50 -12.72 10.79
N ALA A 263 21.90 -13.06 11.93
CA ALA A 263 20.94 -12.20 12.63
C ALA A 263 21.62 -10.90 13.11
N ALA A 264 22.82 -10.98 13.68
CA ALA A 264 23.59 -9.81 14.12
C ALA A 264 23.94 -8.88 12.95
N ASP A 265 24.40 -9.43 11.82
CA ASP A 265 24.74 -8.69 10.60
C ASP A 265 23.55 -7.93 10.01
N ASN A 266 22.35 -8.45 10.21
CA ASN A 266 21.09 -7.80 9.81
C ASN A 266 20.51 -6.90 10.93
N ALA A 267 21.26 -6.60 11.98
CA ALA A 267 20.84 -5.80 13.13
C ALA A 267 19.51 -6.31 13.75
N ILE A 268 19.43 -7.63 13.97
CA ILE A 268 18.28 -8.31 14.57
C ILE A 268 18.71 -8.90 15.93
N PRO A 269 18.59 -8.16 17.05
CA PRO A 269 18.79 -8.72 18.38
C PRO A 269 17.82 -9.88 18.63
N VAL A 270 18.34 -11.01 19.11
CA VAL A 270 17.56 -12.20 19.41
C VAL A 270 17.38 -12.33 20.92
N TYR A 271 16.13 -12.44 21.35
CA TYR A 271 15.73 -12.66 22.75
C TYR A 271 15.18 -14.07 22.87
N PHE A 272 15.91 -14.93 23.55
CA PHE A 272 15.52 -16.31 23.71
C PHE A 272 14.98 -16.54 25.12
N ILE A 273 13.68 -16.80 25.24
CA ILE A 273 13.02 -17.19 26.48
C ILE A 273 12.96 -18.71 26.49
N ARG A 274 13.85 -19.32 27.25
CA ARG A 274 13.91 -20.77 27.39
C ARG A 274 13.05 -21.22 28.55
N THR A 275 11.93 -21.88 28.22
CA THR A 275 10.93 -22.36 29.16
C THR A 275 11.17 -23.81 29.54
N ALA A 276 10.78 -24.19 30.77
CA ALA A 276 10.67 -25.55 31.29
C ALA A 276 11.85 -26.48 30.97
N TYR A 277 13.04 -26.13 31.45
CA TYR A 277 14.21 -26.98 31.27
C TYR A 277 14.15 -28.24 32.13
N ASN A 278 14.13 -29.41 31.50
CA ASN A 278 14.32 -30.68 32.16
C ASN A 278 15.74 -31.21 31.86
N GLN A 279 16.61 -31.23 32.84
CA GLN A 279 18.01 -31.65 32.69
C GLN A 279 18.21 -33.14 32.33
N ASP A 280 17.14 -33.94 32.41
CA ASP A 280 17.19 -35.40 32.24
C ASP A 280 16.94 -35.89 30.80
N LEU A 281 16.80 -34.97 29.82
CA LEU A 281 16.39 -35.32 28.46
C LEU A 281 17.56 -35.37 27.45
N GLY A 282 18.61 -36.13 27.71
CA GLY A 282 19.56 -36.57 26.68
C GLY A 282 20.49 -35.46 26.09
N ASP A 283 20.87 -35.58 24.84
CA ASP A 283 21.88 -34.77 24.13
C ASP A 283 21.32 -33.40 23.68
N VAL A 284 20.78 -32.63 24.59
CA VAL A 284 20.31 -31.26 24.33
C VAL A 284 21.50 -30.30 24.33
N LEU A 285 21.48 -29.31 23.44
CA LEU A 285 22.50 -28.28 23.42
C LEU A 285 22.53 -27.49 24.73
N PRO A 286 23.74 -27.29 25.33
CA PRO A 286 23.85 -26.61 26.60
C PRO A 286 23.36 -25.14 26.53
N ASP A 287 22.70 -24.65 27.59
CA ASP A 287 22.27 -23.25 27.72
C ASP A 287 23.38 -22.24 27.44
N ILE A 288 24.62 -22.57 27.83
CA ILE A 288 25.75 -21.68 27.60
C ILE A 288 26.03 -21.43 26.11
N THR A 289 25.77 -22.44 25.25
CA THR A 289 25.94 -22.31 23.81
C THR A 289 24.91 -21.33 23.25
N TRP A 290 23.64 -21.48 23.61
CA TRP A 290 22.59 -20.56 23.23
C TRP A 290 22.83 -19.15 23.78
N LYS A 291 23.20 -19.04 25.06
CA LYS A 291 23.45 -17.76 25.71
C LYS A 291 24.54 -16.97 24.98
N LEU A 292 25.70 -17.61 24.74
CA LEU A 292 26.82 -16.93 24.10
C LEU A 292 26.50 -16.49 22.67
N ALA A 293 25.79 -17.32 21.89
CA ALA A 293 25.43 -17.01 20.52
C ALA A 293 24.36 -15.91 20.45
N VAL A 294 23.32 -15.99 21.30
CA VAL A 294 22.25 -14.98 21.39
C VAL A 294 22.78 -13.62 21.83
N GLU A 295 23.66 -13.57 22.85
CA GLU A 295 24.22 -12.31 23.33
C GLU A 295 25.11 -11.60 22.30
N LYS A 296 25.72 -12.34 21.34
CA LYS A 296 26.44 -11.75 20.20
C LYS A 296 25.54 -10.94 19.26
N THR A 297 24.24 -11.27 19.17
CA THR A 297 23.28 -10.51 18.35
C THR A 297 22.90 -9.16 18.97
N GLY A 298 23.33 -8.87 20.19
CA GLY A 298 22.88 -7.74 21.00
C GLY A 298 21.58 -8.01 21.77
N GLY A 299 21.04 -9.22 21.68
CA GLY A 299 19.89 -9.66 22.45
C GLY A 299 20.23 -10.28 23.80
N ARG A 300 19.34 -11.12 24.35
CA ARG A 300 19.53 -11.73 25.66
C ARG A 300 18.90 -13.10 25.77
N PHE A 301 19.55 -14.01 26.49
CA PHE A 301 19.04 -15.31 26.86
C PHE A 301 18.39 -15.28 28.24
N TYR A 302 17.14 -15.77 28.35
CA TYR A 302 16.36 -15.83 29.58
C TYR A 302 16.04 -17.27 29.95
N PRO A 303 16.69 -17.82 30.99
CA PRO A 303 16.29 -19.13 31.54
C PRO A 303 15.00 -18.91 32.36
N ALA A 304 13.87 -19.43 31.86
CA ALA A 304 12.57 -19.26 32.50
C ALA A 304 12.05 -20.61 33.00
N ALA A 305 12.39 -20.96 34.21
CA ALA A 305 11.96 -22.21 34.83
C ALA A 305 10.51 -22.19 35.32
N ASP A 306 9.93 -21.02 35.46
CA ASP A 306 8.55 -20.80 35.97
C ASP A 306 7.88 -19.61 35.23
N GLU A 307 6.60 -19.46 35.50
CA GLU A 307 5.76 -18.39 34.97
C GLU A 307 6.30 -16.99 35.27
N ALA A 308 6.78 -16.76 36.49
CA ALA A 308 7.27 -15.46 36.92
C ALA A 308 8.49 -15.03 36.12
N ALA A 309 9.39 -15.98 35.80
CA ALA A 309 10.57 -15.74 34.97
C ALA A 309 10.18 -15.42 33.51
N ILE A 310 9.16 -16.10 32.95
CA ILE A 310 8.63 -15.79 31.60
C ILE A 310 8.07 -14.37 31.58
N LEU A 311 7.21 -14.01 32.54
CA LEU A 311 6.61 -12.68 32.62
C LEU A 311 7.65 -11.58 32.83
N GLN A 312 8.67 -11.85 33.64
CA GLN A 312 9.79 -10.92 33.84
C GLN A 312 10.56 -10.70 32.53
N ALA A 313 10.90 -11.78 31.79
CA ALA A 313 11.58 -11.68 30.50
C ALA A 313 10.77 -10.86 29.50
N VAL A 314 9.48 -11.14 29.39
CA VAL A 314 8.54 -10.38 28.54
C VAL A 314 8.52 -8.90 28.94
N HIS A 315 8.48 -8.60 30.25
CA HIS A 315 8.47 -7.22 30.74
C HIS A 315 9.79 -6.49 30.41
N GLU A 316 10.93 -7.15 30.55
CA GLU A 316 12.24 -6.57 30.21
C GLU A 316 12.34 -6.29 28.70
N ILE A 317 11.84 -7.19 27.84
CA ILE A 317 11.82 -7.00 26.39
C ILE A 317 10.87 -5.86 26.01
N ASP A 318 9.70 -5.77 26.65
CA ASP A 318 8.72 -4.69 26.43
C ASP A 318 9.28 -3.30 26.81
N ALA A 319 10.15 -3.25 27.80
CA ALA A 319 10.77 -2.01 28.26
C ALA A 319 11.94 -1.52 27.38
N LEU A 320 12.32 -2.24 26.32
CA LEU A 320 13.36 -1.80 25.40
C LEU A 320 12.97 -0.50 24.70
N SER A 321 13.96 0.36 24.50
CA SER A 321 13.76 1.63 23.79
C SER A 321 13.21 1.37 22.39
N ALA A 322 12.19 2.11 22.00
CA ALA A 322 11.64 2.03 20.66
C ALA A 322 12.69 2.43 19.62
N GLY A 323 12.74 1.68 18.55
CA GLY A 323 13.37 2.10 17.30
C GLY A 323 12.48 3.08 16.53
N GLU A 324 12.88 3.41 15.32
CA GLU A 324 12.13 4.24 14.40
C GLU A 324 11.70 3.40 13.19
N ILE A 325 10.40 3.40 12.89
CA ILE A 325 9.85 2.80 11.69
C ILE A 325 9.51 3.92 10.72
N GLU A 326 10.21 3.99 9.59
CA GLU A 326 9.87 4.89 8.50
C GLU A 326 8.86 4.20 7.57
N VAL A 327 7.63 4.71 7.58
CA VAL A 327 6.57 4.25 6.67
C VAL A 327 6.47 5.23 5.52
N THR A 328 6.84 4.77 4.33
CA THR A 328 6.59 5.52 3.11
C THR A 328 5.14 5.30 2.69
N GLN A 329 4.27 6.26 2.99
CA GLN A 329 2.90 6.24 2.49
C GLN A 329 2.87 6.76 1.06
N TYR A 330 2.58 5.88 0.12
CA TYR A 330 2.23 6.28 -1.23
C TYR A 330 0.78 6.76 -1.24
N VAL A 331 0.57 8.07 -1.23
CA VAL A 331 -0.77 8.62 -1.41
C VAL A 331 -1.24 8.24 -2.80
N ALA A 332 -2.33 7.48 -2.88
CA ALA A 332 -2.89 7.00 -4.13
C ALA A 332 -3.12 8.15 -5.11
N HIS A 333 -2.70 7.95 -6.36
CA HIS A 333 -2.94 8.89 -7.46
C HIS A 333 -4.42 9.22 -7.56
N GLN A 334 -4.79 10.47 -7.30
CA GLN A 334 -6.15 10.93 -7.60
C GLN A 334 -6.19 11.42 -9.05
N PRO A 335 -6.99 10.79 -9.92
CA PRO A 335 -7.15 11.23 -11.29
C PRO A 335 -7.78 12.63 -11.33
N ARG A 336 -7.20 13.56 -12.06
CA ARG A 336 -7.62 14.96 -12.18
C ARG A 336 -8.18 15.30 -13.57
N PHE A 337 -8.65 14.31 -14.33
CA PHE A 337 -9.16 14.50 -15.69
C PHE A 337 -10.53 15.21 -15.73
N SER A 338 -11.35 15.08 -14.67
CA SER A 338 -12.75 15.52 -14.66
C SER A 338 -12.96 17.02 -14.91
N PRO A 339 -12.21 17.97 -14.36
CA PRO A 339 -12.38 19.40 -14.66
C PRO A 339 -12.09 19.72 -16.14
N PHE A 340 -11.06 19.09 -16.71
CA PHE A 340 -10.71 19.30 -18.12
C PHE A 340 -11.79 18.72 -19.05
N ALA A 341 -12.32 17.53 -18.74
CA ALA A 341 -13.42 16.94 -19.48
C ALA A 341 -14.69 17.81 -19.43
N LEU A 342 -15.04 18.37 -18.27
CA LEU A 342 -16.20 19.26 -18.13
C LEU A 342 -16.04 20.55 -18.93
N ILE A 343 -14.87 21.16 -18.94
CA ILE A 343 -14.59 22.37 -19.74
C ILE A 343 -14.77 22.04 -21.25
N ALA A 344 -14.20 20.93 -21.71
CA ALA A 344 -14.33 20.49 -23.10
C ALA A 344 -15.81 20.27 -23.49
N VAL A 345 -16.57 19.55 -22.68
CA VAL A 345 -18.00 19.27 -22.90
C VAL A 345 -18.82 20.58 -22.85
N GLY A 346 -18.53 21.48 -21.92
CA GLY A 346 -19.18 22.79 -21.83
C GLY A 346 -18.96 23.63 -23.09
N LEU A 347 -17.72 23.73 -23.57
CA LEU A 347 -17.38 24.44 -24.81
C LEU A 347 -18.05 23.83 -26.02
N TRP A 348 -18.12 22.52 -26.14
CA TRP A 348 -18.78 21.81 -27.25
C TRP A 348 -20.30 21.93 -27.19
N SER A 349 -20.89 21.92 -26.00
CA SER A 349 -22.32 22.17 -25.82
C SER A 349 -22.70 23.58 -26.27
N LEU A 350 -21.91 24.60 -25.89
CA LEU A 350 -22.07 25.98 -26.36
C LEU A 350 -21.88 26.09 -27.89
N ALA A 351 -20.90 25.37 -28.44
CA ALA A 351 -20.68 25.30 -29.89
C ALA A 351 -21.91 24.69 -30.63
N ALA A 352 -22.49 23.64 -30.08
CA ALA A 352 -23.67 22.98 -30.64
C ALA A 352 -24.88 23.89 -30.61
N VAL A 353 -25.19 24.50 -29.44
CA VAL A 353 -26.30 25.44 -29.28
C VAL A 353 -26.11 26.65 -30.19
N GLY A 354 -24.92 27.25 -30.22
CA GLY A 354 -24.62 28.36 -31.12
C GLY A 354 -24.74 27.96 -32.59
N GLY A 355 -24.33 26.76 -32.96
CA GLY A 355 -24.47 26.23 -34.32
C GLY A 355 -25.94 26.06 -34.78
N LEU A 356 -26.82 25.67 -33.86
CA LEU A 356 -28.27 25.53 -34.11
C LEU A 356 -28.95 26.90 -34.20
N GLY A 357 -28.67 27.81 -33.25
CA GLY A 357 -29.26 29.14 -33.20
C GLY A 357 -28.87 30.04 -34.40
N LEU A 358 -27.62 30.01 -34.79
CA LEU A 358 -27.12 30.77 -35.95
C LEU A 358 -27.66 30.29 -37.29
N LYS A 359 -28.13 29.05 -37.43
CA LYS A 359 -28.84 28.55 -38.61
C LYS A 359 -30.19 29.24 -38.82
N GLN A 360 -30.89 29.63 -37.75
CA GLN A 360 -32.13 30.34 -37.85
C GLN A 360 -31.92 31.80 -38.24
N LEU A 361 -30.85 32.45 -37.75
CA LEU A 361 -30.48 33.80 -38.14
C LEU A 361 -30.04 33.93 -39.61
N ARG A 362 -29.69 32.83 -40.27
CA ARG A 362 -29.36 32.79 -41.70
C ARG A 362 -30.56 32.84 -42.66
N ARG A 363 -31.79 32.74 -42.14
CA ARG A 363 -33.01 32.73 -42.97
C ARG A 363 -33.65 34.10 -43.13
N PHE A 364 -33.10 35.13 -42.50
CA PHE A 364 -33.50 36.53 -42.75
C PHE A 364 -32.41 37.27 -43.49
N PRO A 365 -32.74 37.89 -44.62
CA PRO A 365 -31.79 38.71 -45.40
C PRO A 365 -31.34 39.96 -44.63
#